data_b5ca1c099849d20d373e0a13cdd28f95
#
_entry.id   b5ca1c099849d20d373e0a13cdd28f95
#
_cell.length_a   1.000
_cell.length_b   1.000
_cell.length_c   1.000
_cell.angle_alpha   90.00
_cell.angle_beta   90.00
_cell.angle_gamma   90.00
#
_symmetry.space_group_name_H-M   'P 1'
#
loop_
_entity.id
_entity.type
_entity.pdbx_description
1 polymer ?
#
loop_
_entity_poly.entity_id
_entity_poly.type
_entity_poly.pdbx_seq_one_letter_code
_entity_poly.pdbx_strand_id
1 'polypeptide(L)'
;MAPGNRTAVIVDALRDAFAPLMRADPAAFRAKYRKMAREPHAFYRGTACLFYNDVTAEPDEWATHGGERIWIHGDLHVENFGTYLNSDGRLIFDVNDFDEAYVGRFTWDLQRFAASLALLAWQKALPEDAIRKLIARYARSYLAQVNHYTGTADDEDFAIRLDNAHGPVLAALEAARLMRRADLLDEVTVMQRGTRKFAEDGTTRRLSRDERTEVVGAFRDYLDTIPDSKRFDRQLFYELRDVVGKTGFGIGSAGLPAYNVLVEGYSQALDNDVVLSMKQANIPALSRFVDSSEVDAYFEHEGHRTVVSQRALQVHTDPLLGHTRIDGVGYVVSEVSPYEVDLDWEEINEPADMRAVVDLLGRATAKIHCASDEDSQQDLVDFQVEEAIAQSVKGRRNEFVTWLCDWGIAYAERAREDHALFVDAFREGQVGIAST
;
A
#
# COMPACT_ATOMS: atom_id res chain seq x y z
N MET A 1 6.09 -18.67 23.84
CA MET A 1 5.20 -18.14 24.92
C MET A 1 4.06 -19.12 25.20
N ALA A 2 3.48 -19.13 26.42
CA ALA A 2 2.26 -19.92 26.63
C ALA A 2 1.10 -19.31 25.82
N PRO A 3 0.15 -20.12 25.27
CA PRO A 3 -0.91 -19.65 24.39
C PRO A 3 -1.76 -18.49 24.97
N GLY A 4 -2.06 -18.50 26.28
CA GLY A 4 -2.83 -17.44 26.91
C GLY A 4 -2.12 -16.07 26.97
N ASN A 5 -0.78 -16.04 26.94
CA ASN A 5 -0.02 -14.79 26.85
C ASN A 5 -0.04 -14.24 25.42
N ARG A 6 0.00 -15.11 24.38
CA ARG A 6 0.00 -14.66 22.99
C ARG A 6 -1.36 -14.08 22.57
N THR A 7 -2.47 -14.67 23.00
CA THR A 7 -3.80 -14.11 22.78
C THR A 7 -3.91 -12.69 23.35
N ALA A 8 -3.39 -12.44 24.55
CA ALA A 8 -3.37 -11.09 25.14
C ALA A 8 -2.58 -10.11 24.26
N VAL A 9 -1.40 -10.50 23.79
CA VAL A 9 -0.58 -9.65 22.86
C VAL A 9 -1.35 -9.30 21.59
N ILE A 10 -2.04 -10.27 20.98
CA ILE A 10 -2.84 -10.05 19.77
C ILE A 10 -3.98 -9.06 20.06
N VAL A 11 -4.72 -9.29 21.15
CA VAL A 11 -5.86 -8.45 21.55
C VAL A 11 -5.42 -7.03 21.87
N ASP A 12 -4.32 -6.86 22.60
CA ASP A 12 -3.80 -5.56 23.00
C ASP A 12 -3.28 -4.80 21.76
N ALA A 13 -2.51 -5.44 20.86
CA ALA A 13 -2.04 -4.82 19.64
C ALA A 13 -3.18 -4.32 18.73
N LEU A 14 -4.26 -5.11 18.59
CA LEU A 14 -5.43 -4.72 17.81
C LEU A 14 -6.22 -3.58 18.47
N ARG A 15 -6.35 -3.61 19.81
CA ARG A 15 -7.04 -2.54 20.56
C ARG A 15 -6.26 -1.22 20.47
N ASP A 16 -4.96 -1.27 20.69
CA ASP A 16 -4.10 -0.08 20.65
C ASP A 16 -4.10 0.55 19.26
N ALA A 17 -4.08 -0.28 18.20
CA ALA A 17 -4.10 0.21 16.83
C ALA A 17 -5.47 0.79 16.43
N PHE A 18 -6.58 0.15 16.82
CA PHE A 18 -7.88 0.40 16.19
C PHE A 18 -8.98 0.88 17.13
N ALA A 19 -8.77 1.04 18.46
CA ALA A 19 -9.83 1.41 19.37
C ALA A 19 -10.60 2.70 19.00
N PRO A 20 -9.97 3.79 18.51
CA PRO A 20 -10.70 4.96 18.05
C PRO A 20 -11.63 4.67 16.88
N LEU A 21 -11.13 3.95 15.87
CA LEU A 21 -11.87 3.59 14.65
C LEU A 21 -12.99 2.60 14.93
N MET A 22 -12.74 1.61 15.81
CA MET A 22 -13.77 0.67 16.27
C MET A 22 -14.94 1.36 16.95
N ARG A 23 -14.67 2.44 17.70
CA ARG A 23 -15.73 3.25 18.33
C ARG A 23 -16.47 4.11 17.32
N ALA A 24 -15.77 4.64 16.31
CA ALA A 24 -16.37 5.49 15.28
C ALA A 24 -17.29 4.68 14.34
N ASP A 25 -16.86 3.49 13.89
CA ASP A 25 -17.67 2.60 13.03
C ASP A 25 -17.53 1.12 13.45
N PRO A 26 -18.30 0.68 14.45
CA PRO A 26 -18.29 -0.71 14.89
C PRO A 26 -18.73 -1.71 13.80
N ALA A 27 -19.56 -1.27 12.83
CA ALA A 27 -20.06 -2.14 11.78
C ALA A 27 -18.97 -2.43 10.73
N ALA A 28 -18.24 -1.42 10.32
CA ALA A 28 -17.10 -1.57 9.42
C ALA A 28 -16.01 -2.48 10.03
N PHE A 29 -15.74 -2.31 11.35
CA PHE A 29 -14.77 -3.16 12.04
C PHE A 29 -15.22 -4.60 12.22
N ARG A 30 -16.50 -4.86 12.46
CA ARG A 30 -17.03 -6.24 12.43
C ARG A 30 -16.80 -6.87 11.05
N ALA A 31 -17.06 -6.13 9.97
CA ALA A 31 -16.85 -6.61 8.62
C ALA A 31 -15.35 -6.88 8.35
N LYS A 32 -14.45 -5.98 8.80
CA LYS A 32 -12.99 -6.17 8.75
C LYS A 32 -12.58 -7.46 9.46
N TYR A 33 -12.96 -7.61 10.72
CA TYR A 33 -12.57 -8.77 11.52
C TYR A 33 -13.18 -10.09 11.00
N ARG A 34 -14.38 -10.06 10.42
CA ARG A 34 -14.94 -11.23 9.70
C ARG A 34 -14.13 -11.60 8.45
N LYS A 35 -13.62 -10.61 7.70
CA LYS A 35 -12.71 -10.87 6.58
C LYS A 35 -11.40 -11.49 7.08
N MET A 36 -10.80 -10.90 8.11
CA MET A 36 -9.58 -11.43 8.74
C MET A 36 -9.76 -12.85 9.31
N ALA A 37 -10.94 -13.16 9.85
CA ALA A 37 -11.23 -14.49 10.44
C ALA A 37 -11.39 -15.60 9.39
N ARG A 38 -11.48 -15.29 8.10
CA ARG A 38 -11.67 -16.31 7.04
C ARG A 38 -10.43 -17.16 6.83
N GLU A 39 -9.27 -16.54 6.86
CA GLU A 39 -8.00 -17.21 6.50
C GLU A 39 -6.78 -16.50 7.09
N PRO A 40 -5.67 -17.22 7.32
CA PRO A 40 -4.46 -16.66 7.89
C PRO A 40 -3.83 -15.52 7.08
N HIS A 41 -3.89 -15.56 5.76
CA HIS A 41 -3.35 -14.51 4.90
C HIS A 41 -4.14 -13.19 5.05
N ALA A 42 -5.47 -13.24 5.07
CA ALA A 42 -6.30 -12.07 5.33
C ALA A 42 -6.09 -11.49 6.75
N PHE A 43 -5.87 -12.36 7.76
CA PHE A 43 -5.49 -11.94 9.10
C PHE A 43 -4.15 -11.22 9.10
N TYR A 44 -3.13 -11.80 8.44
CA TYR A 44 -1.79 -11.22 8.35
C TYR A 44 -1.82 -9.83 7.71
N ARG A 45 -2.52 -9.66 6.59
CA ARG A 45 -2.71 -8.36 5.93
C ARG A 45 -3.35 -7.31 6.85
N GLY A 46 -4.34 -7.70 7.65
CA GLY A 46 -5.07 -6.80 8.55
C GLY A 46 -4.34 -6.47 9.85
N THR A 47 -3.12 -7.00 10.08
CA THR A 47 -2.41 -6.92 11.36
C THR A 47 -0.96 -6.44 11.24
N ALA A 48 -0.72 -5.37 10.45
CA ALA A 48 0.58 -4.71 10.42
C ALA A 48 1.05 -4.30 11.83
N CYS A 49 0.13 -3.86 12.69
CA CYS A 49 0.42 -3.51 14.08
C CYS A 49 0.98 -4.67 14.90
N LEU A 50 0.51 -5.91 14.69
CA LEU A 50 1.03 -7.09 15.37
C LEU A 50 2.41 -7.48 14.82
N PHE A 51 2.59 -7.37 13.50
CA PHE A 51 3.89 -7.59 12.87
C PHE A 51 4.95 -6.65 13.46
N TYR A 52 4.71 -5.34 13.51
CA TYR A 52 5.66 -4.40 14.07
C TYR A 52 5.88 -4.56 15.58
N ASN A 53 4.84 -4.90 16.34
CA ASN A 53 5.01 -5.28 17.74
C ASN A 53 6.00 -6.45 17.94
N ASP A 54 6.04 -7.37 17.00
CA ASP A 54 6.93 -8.52 17.06
C ASP A 54 8.35 -8.18 16.57
N VAL A 55 8.48 -7.61 15.35
CA VAL A 55 9.80 -7.45 14.71
C VAL A 55 10.64 -6.32 15.30
N THR A 56 10.02 -5.28 15.85
CA THR A 56 10.78 -4.17 16.47
C THR A 56 11.47 -4.58 17.77
N ALA A 57 10.98 -5.62 18.43
CA ALA A 57 11.61 -6.20 19.62
C ALA A 57 12.74 -7.19 19.31
N GLU A 58 12.89 -7.61 18.04
CA GLU A 58 13.92 -8.55 17.61
C GLU A 58 15.20 -7.82 17.19
N PRO A 59 16.41 -8.35 17.53
CA PRO A 59 17.64 -7.81 16.99
C PRO A 59 17.72 -8.06 15.48
N ASP A 60 18.21 -7.07 14.75
CA ASP A 60 18.41 -7.15 13.31
C ASP A 60 19.88 -6.87 12.98
N GLU A 61 20.60 -7.91 12.57
CA GLU A 61 22.01 -7.82 12.20
C GLU A 61 22.24 -7.37 10.75
N TRP A 62 21.16 -7.27 9.96
CA TRP A 62 21.24 -6.95 8.54
C TRP A 62 20.94 -5.47 8.25
N ALA A 63 20.09 -4.83 9.04
CA ALA A 63 19.80 -3.41 8.90
C ALA A 63 20.91 -2.58 9.58
N THR A 64 21.98 -2.33 8.84
CA THR A 64 23.19 -1.59 9.28
C THR A 64 23.61 -0.61 8.19
N HIS A 65 24.63 0.21 8.46
CA HIS A 65 25.22 1.15 7.49
C HIS A 65 24.23 2.15 6.86
N GLY A 66 23.15 2.51 7.54
CA GLY A 66 22.08 3.36 7.03
C GLY A 66 20.81 2.57 6.65
N GLY A 67 20.91 1.27 6.34
CA GLY A 67 19.77 0.43 5.99
C GLY A 67 18.71 0.27 7.09
N GLU A 68 18.95 0.80 8.28
CA GLU A 68 17.98 0.93 9.36
C GLU A 68 17.05 2.13 9.22
N ARG A 69 17.33 3.07 8.28
CA ARG A 69 16.57 4.31 8.13
C ARG A 69 16.41 4.70 6.67
N ILE A 70 15.60 3.95 5.94
CA ILE A 70 15.24 4.23 4.56
C ILE A 70 13.73 4.37 4.41
N TRP A 71 13.26 4.86 3.27
CA TRP A 71 11.85 4.78 2.92
C TRP A 71 11.43 3.32 2.75
N ILE A 72 10.37 2.90 3.45
CA ILE A 72 9.77 1.57 3.34
C ILE A 72 8.27 1.66 3.07
N HIS A 73 7.74 0.63 2.43
CA HIS A 73 6.30 0.51 2.17
C HIS A 73 5.49 0.30 3.47
N GLY A 74 6.07 -0.36 4.46
CA GLY A 74 5.48 -0.55 5.78
C GLY A 74 4.43 -1.67 5.88
N ASP A 75 3.77 -2.03 4.78
CA ASP A 75 2.83 -3.15 4.69
C ASP A 75 3.06 -3.99 3.42
N LEU A 76 4.32 -4.27 3.08
CA LEU A 76 4.64 -4.95 1.84
C LEU A 76 4.21 -6.42 1.88
N HIS A 77 3.16 -6.75 1.17
CA HIS A 77 2.67 -8.13 1.00
C HIS A 77 2.35 -8.42 -0.46
N VAL A 78 2.16 -9.70 -0.80
CA VAL A 78 2.03 -10.16 -2.19
C VAL A 78 0.89 -9.51 -2.99
N GLU A 79 -0.15 -9.00 -2.34
CA GLU A 79 -1.28 -8.35 -2.98
C GLU A 79 -1.16 -6.81 -3.08
N ASN A 80 -0.05 -6.20 -2.59
CA ASN A 80 0.19 -4.76 -2.70
C ASN A 80 1.04 -4.43 -3.94
N PHE A 81 0.73 -5.08 -5.06
CA PHE A 81 1.34 -4.82 -6.35
C PHE A 81 0.27 -4.81 -7.45
N GLY A 82 0.32 -3.79 -8.27
CA GLY A 82 -0.63 -3.61 -9.35
C GLY A 82 -0.13 -2.66 -10.43
N THR A 83 -0.98 -2.41 -11.41
CA THR A 83 -0.69 -1.46 -12.47
C THR A 83 -1.23 -0.09 -12.13
N TYR A 84 -0.59 0.95 -12.64
CA TYR A 84 -1.10 2.32 -12.64
C TYR A 84 -0.58 3.09 -13.86
N LEU A 85 -1.23 4.20 -14.17
CA LEU A 85 -0.75 5.14 -15.19
C LEU A 85 0.05 6.25 -14.48
N ASN A 86 1.35 6.34 -14.80
CA ASN A 86 2.23 7.33 -14.19
C ASN A 86 2.07 8.75 -14.78
N SER A 87 2.79 9.73 -14.23
CA SER A 87 2.75 11.12 -14.70
C SER A 87 3.22 11.32 -16.15
N ASP A 88 3.94 10.36 -16.73
CA ASP A 88 4.39 10.39 -18.12
C ASP A 88 3.41 9.72 -19.10
N GLY A 89 2.25 9.28 -18.58
CA GLY A 89 1.25 8.55 -19.37
C GLY A 89 1.67 7.13 -19.73
N ARG A 90 2.57 6.52 -18.96
CA ARG A 90 3.03 5.14 -19.16
C ARG A 90 2.37 4.21 -18.15
N LEU A 91 1.96 3.04 -18.62
CA LEU A 91 1.52 1.95 -17.74
C LEU A 91 2.73 1.33 -17.03
N ILE A 92 2.68 1.34 -15.72
CA ILE A 92 3.70 0.82 -14.81
C ILE A 92 3.06 -0.27 -13.96
N PHE A 93 3.84 -1.29 -13.63
CA PHE A 93 3.53 -2.26 -12.59
C PHE A 93 4.47 -2.02 -11.41
N ASP A 94 3.93 -1.71 -10.25
CA ASP A 94 4.70 -1.36 -9.05
C ASP A 94 3.87 -1.65 -7.79
N VAL A 95 4.36 -1.21 -6.62
CA VAL A 95 3.61 -1.25 -5.36
C VAL A 95 2.43 -0.30 -5.37
N ASN A 96 1.39 -0.65 -4.62
CA ASN A 96 0.21 0.16 -4.33
C ASN A 96 -0.04 0.19 -2.81
N ASP A 97 -1.06 0.94 -2.34
CA ASP A 97 -1.49 1.03 -0.92
C ASP A 97 -0.40 1.53 0.06
N PHE A 98 -0.14 2.84 0.04
CA PHE A 98 0.92 3.50 0.82
C PHE A 98 0.48 3.96 2.22
N ASP A 99 -0.64 3.48 2.74
CA ASP A 99 -1.19 3.95 4.02
C ASP A 99 -0.26 3.69 5.23
N GLU A 100 0.53 2.63 5.18
CA GLU A 100 1.52 2.25 6.20
C GLU A 100 2.96 2.72 5.88
N ALA A 101 3.18 3.38 4.73
CA ALA A 101 4.51 3.78 4.29
C ALA A 101 5.16 4.78 5.25
N TYR A 102 6.43 4.54 5.58
CA TYR A 102 7.17 5.28 6.60
C TYR A 102 8.69 5.18 6.39
N VAL A 103 9.48 5.67 7.32
CA VAL A 103 10.93 5.46 7.37
C VAL A 103 11.25 4.35 8.36
N GLY A 104 12.04 3.37 7.93
CA GLY A 104 12.33 2.19 8.74
C GLY A 104 13.43 1.30 8.17
N ARG A 105 13.56 0.09 8.71
CA ARG A 105 14.57 -0.89 8.26
C ARG A 105 14.12 -1.53 6.95
N PHE A 106 15.01 -1.60 5.96
CA PHE A 106 14.72 -2.28 4.69
C PHE A 106 14.31 -3.75 4.86
N THR A 107 14.84 -4.39 5.90
CA THR A 107 14.54 -5.78 6.24
C THR A 107 13.08 -6.00 6.62
N TRP A 108 12.39 -5.03 7.19
CA TRP A 108 10.99 -5.18 7.61
C TRP A 108 10.05 -5.41 6.43
N ASP A 109 10.22 -4.67 5.33
CA ASP A 109 9.45 -4.92 4.11
C ASP A 109 9.75 -6.31 3.53
N LEU A 110 11.02 -6.71 3.50
CA LEU A 110 11.41 -8.03 3.00
C LEU A 110 10.86 -9.16 3.88
N GLN A 111 10.89 -8.99 5.20
CA GLN A 111 10.32 -9.95 6.16
C GLN A 111 8.80 -10.05 6.00
N ARG A 112 8.13 -8.89 5.89
CA ARG A 112 6.68 -8.86 5.73
C ARG A 112 6.25 -9.48 4.41
N PHE A 113 6.97 -9.21 3.32
CA PHE A 113 6.73 -9.86 2.03
C PHE A 113 6.99 -11.36 2.08
N ALA A 114 8.13 -11.80 2.65
CA ALA A 114 8.49 -13.21 2.71
C ALA A 114 7.46 -14.05 3.48
N ALA A 115 6.97 -13.55 4.62
CA ALA A 115 5.92 -14.22 5.38
C ALA A 115 4.58 -14.25 4.64
N SER A 116 4.19 -13.16 3.96
CA SER A 116 3.00 -13.09 3.11
C SER A 116 3.07 -14.11 1.97
N LEU A 117 4.21 -14.20 1.28
CA LEU A 117 4.43 -15.16 0.22
C LEU A 117 4.37 -16.61 0.74
N ALA A 118 4.93 -16.87 1.92
CA ALA A 118 4.86 -18.18 2.55
C ALA A 118 3.43 -18.58 2.90
N LEU A 119 2.63 -17.64 3.44
CA LEU A 119 1.20 -17.87 3.74
C LEU A 119 0.40 -18.19 2.48
N LEU A 120 0.56 -17.38 1.42
CA LEU A 120 -0.11 -17.59 0.14
C LEU A 120 0.28 -18.96 -0.47
N ALA A 121 1.57 -19.25 -0.52
CA ALA A 121 2.07 -20.49 -1.10
C ALA A 121 1.62 -21.72 -0.29
N TRP A 122 1.52 -21.59 1.02
CA TRP A 122 0.94 -22.63 1.88
C TRP A 122 -0.55 -22.86 1.59
N GLN A 123 -1.35 -21.79 1.40
CA GLN A 123 -2.76 -21.91 0.99
C GLN A 123 -2.93 -22.64 -0.34
N LYS A 124 -1.97 -22.47 -1.25
CA LYS A 124 -1.89 -23.20 -2.52
C LYS A 124 -1.34 -24.63 -2.37
N ALA A 125 -1.17 -25.11 -1.14
CA ALA A 125 -0.66 -26.44 -0.81
C ALA A 125 0.74 -26.73 -1.38
N LEU A 126 1.60 -25.70 -1.55
CA LEU A 126 2.97 -25.93 -1.97
C LEU A 126 3.79 -26.53 -0.81
N PRO A 127 4.70 -27.48 -1.11
CA PRO A 127 5.61 -28.01 -0.10
C PRO A 127 6.63 -26.93 0.32
N GLU A 128 7.12 -27.03 1.56
CA GLU A 128 8.04 -26.04 2.16
C GLU A 128 9.27 -25.75 1.27
N ASP A 129 9.84 -26.78 0.63
CA ASP A 129 10.97 -26.60 -0.30
C ASP A 129 10.63 -25.71 -1.50
N ALA A 130 9.39 -25.78 -2.01
CA ALA A 130 8.93 -24.90 -3.07
C ALA A 130 8.72 -23.46 -2.55
N ILE A 131 8.14 -23.30 -1.36
CA ILE A 131 7.99 -21.99 -0.69
C ILE A 131 9.36 -21.35 -0.50
N ARG A 132 10.33 -22.08 0.04
CA ARG A 132 11.71 -21.63 0.25
C ARG A 132 12.36 -21.16 -1.06
N LYS A 133 12.14 -21.87 -2.16
CA LYS A 133 12.66 -21.48 -3.48
C LYS A 133 12.05 -20.18 -4.01
N LEU A 134 10.78 -19.93 -3.74
CA LEU A 134 10.12 -18.67 -4.12
C LEU A 134 10.67 -17.49 -3.33
N ILE A 135 10.79 -17.60 -2.01
CA ILE A 135 11.38 -16.55 -1.16
C ILE A 135 12.83 -16.30 -1.55
N ALA A 136 13.61 -17.36 -1.77
CA ALA A 136 15.00 -17.24 -2.20
C ALA A 136 15.13 -16.57 -3.58
N ARG A 137 14.19 -16.80 -4.51
CA ARG A 137 14.16 -16.10 -5.80
C ARG A 137 13.91 -14.63 -5.63
N TYR A 138 12.88 -14.25 -4.87
CA TYR A 138 12.56 -12.87 -4.53
C TYR A 138 13.78 -12.15 -3.92
N ALA A 139 14.38 -12.72 -2.86
CA ALA A 139 15.52 -12.13 -2.17
C ALA A 139 16.74 -11.95 -3.10
N ARG A 140 17.04 -12.93 -3.97
CA ARG A 140 18.14 -12.82 -4.94
C ARG A 140 17.88 -11.76 -5.99
N SER A 141 16.65 -11.63 -6.48
CA SER A 141 16.27 -10.62 -7.47
C SER A 141 16.34 -9.22 -6.85
N TYR A 142 15.88 -9.05 -5.61
CA TYR A 142 16.05 -7.84 -4.83
C TYR A 142 17.53 -7.44 -4.71
N LEU A 143 18.38 -8.32 -4.19
CA LEU A 143 19.82 -8.05 -4.03
C LEU A 143 20.56 -7.84 -5.36
N ALA A 144 20.12 -8.48 -6.43
CA ALA A 144 20.70 -8.29 -7.76
C ALA A 144 20.37 -6.89 -8.30
N GLN A 145 19.15 -6.42 -8.10
CA GLN A 145 18.70 -5.10 -8.53
C GLN A 145 19.35 -3.99 -7.68
N VAL A 146 19.40 -4.13 -6.35
CA VAL A 146 20.17 -3.21 -5.48
C VAL A 146 21.62 -3.10 -5.94
N ASN A 147 22.27 -4.25 -6.20
CA ASN A 147 23.66 -4.23 -6.67
C ASN A 147 23.81 -3.64 -8.10
N HIS A 148 22.78 -3.66 -8.93
CA HIS A 148 22.78 -2.98 -10.21
C HIS A 148 22.84 -1.46 -9.98
N TYR A 149 22.04 -0.93 -9.08
CA TYR A 149 21.98 0.51 -8.74
C TYR A 149 23.31 1.03 -8.16
N THR A 150 24.09 0.25 -7.41
CA THR A 150 25.43 0.70 -6.96
C THR A 150 26.42 1.02 -8.10
N GLY A 151 26.09 0.70 -9.32
CA GLY A 151 26.94 0.96 -10.52
C GLY A 151 26.27 1.81 -11.59
N THR A 152 25.04 2.23 -11.38
CA THR A 152 24.23 3.02 -12.31
C THR A 152 23.44 4.07 -11.54
N ALA A 153 22.98 5.13 -12.21
CA ALA A 153 22.09 6.12 -11.64
C ALA A 153 20.69 5.99 -12.29
N ASP A 154 20.16 4.76 -12.37
CA ASP A 154 18.88 4.47 -13.02
C ASP A 154 17.81 3.95 -12.05
N ASP A 155 17.99 4.09 -10.74
CA ASP A 155 17.06 3.70 -9.70
C ASP A 155 15.76 4.52 -9.74
N GLU A 156 15.82 5.82 -10.03
CA GLU A 156 14.64 6.65 -10.27
C GLU A 156 13.92 6.32 -11.60
N ASP A 157 14.67 5.92 -12.65
CA ASP A 157 14.13 5.66 -13.99
C ASP A 157 13.61 4.23 -14.19
N PHE A 158 14.02 3.30 -13.32
CA PHE A 158 13.60 1.91 -13.42
C PHE A 158 12.11 1.77 -13.13
N ALA A 159 11.43 1.10 -14.03
CA ALA A 159 10.03 0.70 -13.84
C ALA A 159 9.74 -0.61 -14.58
N ILE A 160 8.82 -1.41 -14.05
CA ILE A 160 8.31 -2.59 -14.74
C ILE A 160 7.21 -2.14 -15.69
N ARG A 161 7.44 -2.36 -16.98
CA ARG A 161 6.63 -1.87 -18.12
C ARG A 161 6.36 -2.99 -19.12
N LEU A 162 5.52 -2.71 -20.12
CA LEU A 162 5.17 -3.65 -21.20
C LEU A 162 6.39 -4.23 -21.94
N ASP A 163 7.49 -3.50 -22.01
CA ASP A 163 8.70 -3.90 -22.76
C ASP A 163 9.68 -4.76 -21.95
N ASN A 164 9.55 -4.80 -20.61
CA ASN A 164 10.45 -5.55 -19.74
C ASN A 164 9.73 -6.51 -18.78
N ALA A 165 8.39 -6.48 -18.72
CA ALA A 165 7.57 -7.42 -17.97
C ALA A 165 7.42 -8.76 -18.70
N HIS A 166 7.09 -9.82 -17.97
CA HIS A 166 6.80 -11.14 -18.51
C HIS A 166 5.82 -11.90 -17.61
N GLY A 167 5.25 -13.00 -18.15
CA GLY A 167 4.32 -13.86 -17.42
C GLY A 167 3.06 -13.10 -16.93
N PRO A 168 2.54 -13.42 -15.74
CA PRO A 168 1.32 -12.80 -15.21
C PRO A 168 1.40 -11.28 -15.06
N VAL A 169 2.57 -10.71 -14.76
CA VAL A 169 2.76 -9.26 -14.68
C VAL A 169 2.58 -8.58 -16.03
N LEU A 170 3.09 -9.18 -17.11
CA LEU A 170 2.83 -8.68 -18.46
C LEU A 170 1.35 -8.77 -18.80
N ALA A 171 0.70 -9.87 -18.45
CA ALA A 171 -0.74 -10.03 -18.68
C ALA A 171 -1.58 -8.96 -17.94
N ALA A 172 -1.21 -8.60 -16.71
CA ALA A 172 -1.86 -7.51 -15.97
C ALA A 172 -1.68 -6.15 -16.67
N LEU A 173 -0.49 -5.83 -17.15
CA LEU A 173 -0.20 -4.62 -17.93
C LEU A 173 -0.98 -4.59 -19.26
N GLU A 174 -1.06 -5.72 -19.96
CA GLU A 174 -1.85 -5.85 -21.20
C GLU A 174 -3.35 -5.67 -20.92
N ALA A 175 -3.86 -6.22 -19.83
CA ALA A 175 -5.25 -6.02 -19.40
C ALA A 175 -5.53 -4.54 -19.09
N ALA A 176 -4.68 -3.90 -18.29
CA ALA A 176 -4.79 -2.47 -17.97
C ALA A 176 -4.79 -1.60 -19.23
N ARG A 177 -3.99 -1.94 -20.24
CA ARG A 177 -3.92 -1.22 -21.52
C ARG A 177 -5.24 -1.20 -22.29
N LEU A 178 -6.09 -2.18 -22.06
CA LEU A 178 -7.41 -2.29 -22.73
C LEU A 178 -8.53 -1.56 -21.99
N MET A 179 -8.28 -1.12 -20.76
CA MET A 179 -9.27 -0.42 -19.95
C MET A 179 -9.51 1.00 -20.45
N ARG A 180 -10.71 1.53 -20.22
CA ARG A 180 -11.11 2.86 -20.68
C ARG A 180 -11.75 3.65 -19.55
N ARG A 181 -11.42 4.92 -19.49
CA ARG A 181 -12.04 5.87 -18.53
C ARG A 181 -13.56 5.92 -18.69
N ALA A 182 -14.07 5.86 -19.94
CA ALA A 182 -15.50 5.88 -20.19
C ALA A 182 -16.24 4.73 -19.51
N ASP A 183 -15.63 3.52 -19.47
CA ASP A 183 -16.26 2.34 -18.84
C ASP A 183 -16.35 2.54 -17.32
N LEU A 184 -15.29 3.03 -16.66
CA LEU A 184 -15.34 3.41 -15.24
C LEU A 184 -16.40 4.48 -14.96
N LEU A 185 -16.45 5.52 -15.80
CA LEU A 185 -17.44 6.60 -15.63
C LEU A 185 -18.87 6.09 -15.78
N ASP A 186 -19.13 5.20 -16.73
CA ASP A 186 -20.45 4.61 -16.93
C ASP A 186 -20.86 3.65 -15.79
N GLU A 187 -19.89 3.02 -15.13
CA GLU A 187 -20.13 2.18 -13.96
C GLU A 187 -20.51 3.01 -12.72
N VAL A 188 -19.75 4.09 -12.42
CA VAL A 188 -19.90 4.82 -11.15
C VAL A 188 -20.77 6.07 -11.24
N THR A 189 -21.25 6.44 -12.45
CA THR A 189 -22.01 7.69 -12.66
C THR A 189 -23.26 7.48 -13.53
N VAL A 190 -24.14 8.47 -13.53
CA VAL A 190 -25.33 8.54 -14.37
C VAL A 190 -25.49 9.92 -14.99
N MET A 191 -26.08 10.00 -16.17
CA MET A 191 -26.40 11.27 -16.83
C MET A 191 -27.72 11.85 -16.29
N GLN A 192 -27.68 13.05 -15.71
CA GLN A 192 -28.84 13.80 -15.24
C GLN A 192 -28.90 15.17 -15.88
N ARG A 193 -29.90 15.42 -16.73
CA ARG A 193 -30.12 16.70 -17.41
C ARG A 193 -28.89 17.23 -18.17
N GLY A 194 -28.15 16.33 -18.83
CA GLY A 194 -26.96 16.67 -19.59
C GLY A 194 -25.69 16.87 -18.77
N THR A 195 -25.71 16.55 -17.47
CA THR A 195 -24.55 16.62 -16.57
C THR A 195 -24.32 15.25 -15.95
N ARG A 196 -23.06 14.84 -15.82
CA ARG A 196 -22.67 13.59 -15.17
C ARG A 196 -22.77 13.76 -13.64
N LYS A 197 -23.30 12.76 -12.95
CA LYS A 197 -23.43 12.70 -11.48
C LYS A 197 -23.10 11.31 -11.00
N PHE A 198 -22.61 11.15 -9.76
CA PHE A 198 -22.42 9.83 -9.15
C PHE A 198 -23.74 9.07 -9.08
N ALA A 199 -23.69 7.78 -9.41
CA ALA A 199 -24.79 6.84 -9.21
C ALA A 199 -25.04 6.61 -7.71
N GLU A 200 -26.27 6.24 -7.35
CA GLU A 200 -26.63 5.81 -6.00
C GLU A 200 -26.63 4.27 -5.97
N ASP A 201 -25.50 3.68 -5.59
CA ASP A 201 -25.21 2.24 -5.69
C ASP A 201 -25.15 1.51 -4.32
N GLY A 202 -25.63 2.15 -3.26
CA GLY A 202 -25.56 1.61 -1.89
C GLY A 202 -24.19 1.74 -1.22
N THR A 203 -23.12 2.05 -1.95
CA THR A 203 -21.79 2.40 -1.40
C THR A 203 -21.55 3.90 -1.40
N THR A 204 -22.42 4.67 -2.07
CA THR A 204 -22.40 6.12 -2.12
C THR A 204 -23.51 6.71 -1.26
N ARG A 205 -23.23 7.86 -0.63
CA ARG A 205 -24.22 8.67 0.07
C ARG A 205 -24.14 10.13 -0.33
N ARG A 206 -25.28 10.80 -0.42
CA ARG A 206 -25.30 12.25 -0.60
C ARG A 206 -24.87 12.94 0.69
N LEU A 207 -24.07 14.00 0.54
CA LEU A 207 -23.58 14.78 1.66
C LEU A 207 -24.67 15.76 2.16
N SER A 208 -24.65 16.06 3.45
CA SER A 208 -25.38 17.21 3.99
C SER A 208 -24.81 18.51 3.38
N ARG A 209 -25.54 19.63 3.53
CA ARG A 209 -25.10 20.92 3.00
C ARG A 209 -23.77 21.38 3.62
N ASP A 210 -23.65 21.21 4.92
CA ASP A 210 -22.47 21.66 5.67
C ASP A 210 -21.26 20.78 5.34
N GLU A 211 -21.40 19.46 5.40
CA GLU A 211 -20.37 18.50 5.00
C GLU A 211 -19.90 18.73 3.55
N ARG A 212 -20.86 18.98 2.62
CA ARG A 212 -20.49 19.32 1.23
C ARG A 212 -19.65 20.57 1.15
N THR A 213 -19.95 21.58 1.95
CA THR A 213 -19.20 22.85 1.96
C THR A 213 -17.77 22.62 2.44
N GLU A 214 -17.58 21.82 3.48
CA GLU A 214 -16.27 21.44 4.02
C GLU A 214 -15.45 20.64 3.01
N VAL A 215 -16.04 19.59 2.44
CA VAL A 215 -15.37 18.74 1.44
C VAL A 215 -14.97 19.52 0.18
N VAL A 216 -15.85 20.42 -0.31
CA VAL A 216 -15.55 21.28 -1.47
C VAL A 216 -14.46 22.31 -1.12
N GLY A 217 -14.43 22.80 0.11
CA GLY A 217 -13.33 23.64 0.62
C GLY A 217 -12.01 22.90 0.58
N ALA A 218 -11.97 21.73 1.22
CA ALA A 218 -10.80 20.85 1.26
C ALA A 218 -10.33 20.42 -0.14
N PHE A 219 -11.24 20.16 -1.06
CA PHE A 219 -10.90 19.88 -2.45
C PHE A 219 -10.16 21.05 -3.13
N ARG A 220 -10.54 22.29 -2.83
CA ARG A 220 -9.84 23.46 -3.39
C ARG A 220 -8.44 23.62 -2.81
N ASP A 221 -8.31 23.38 -1.50
CA ASP A 221 -7.00 23.43 -0.81
C ASP A 221 -6.06 22.33 -1.34
N TYR A 222 -6.60 21.13 -1.63
CA TYR A 222 -5.84 20.06 -2.28
C TYR A 222 -5.20 20.49 -3.59
N LEU A 223 -5.87 21.28 -4.43
CA LEU A 223 -5.32 21.70 -5.73
C LEU A 223 -4.00 22.47 -5.61
N ASP A 224 -3.74 23.08 -4.45
CA ASP A 224 -2.48 23.78 -4.18
C ASP A 224 -1.34 22.82 -3.76
N THR A 225 -1.65 21.57 -3.42
CA THR A 225 -0.67 20.55 -3.04
C THR A 225 -0.18 19.70 -4.22
N ILE A 226 -0.80 19.86 -5.41
CA ILE A 226 -0.30 19.23 -6.64
C ILE A 226 0.94 20.02 -7.09
N PRO A 227 2.09 19.35 -7.35
CA PRO A 227 3.28 20.00 -7.86
C PRO A 227 3.01 20.81 -9.14
N ASP A 228 3.58 22.00 -9.27
CA ASP A 228 3.35 22.87 -10.43
C ASP A 228 3.68 22.18 -11.76
N SER A 229 4.73 21.34 -11.79
CA SER A 229 5.13 20.55 -12.97
C SER A 229 4.10 19.50 -13.40
N LYS A 230 3.20 19.10 -12.49
CA LYS A 230 2.14 18.10 -12.74
C LYS A 230 0.74 18.69 -12.82
N ARG A 231 0.62 20.02 -12.64
CA ARG A 231 -0.67 20.70 -12.57
C ARG A 231 -1.21 21.03 -13.97
N PHE A 232 -2.43 20.59 -14.25
CA PHE A 232 -3.15 20.97 -15.47
C PHE A 232 -3.69 22.41 -15.41
N ASP A 233 -4.04 22.99 -16.57
CA ASP A 233 -4.65 24.32 -16.63
C ASP A 233 -6.00 24.33 -15.88
N ARG A 234 -6.09 25.18 -14.85
CA ARG A 234 -7.27 25.27 -13.98
C ARG A 234 -8.48 25.94 -14.63
N GLN A 235 -8.37 26.51 -15.82
CA GLN A 235 -9.51 27.16 -16.47
C GLN A 235 -10.61 26.18 -16.87
N LEU A 236 -10.22 24.93 -17.15
CA LEU A 236 -11.15 23.87 -17.53
C LEU A 236 -11.02 22.66 -16.60
N PHE A 237 -9.83 22.13 -16.48
CA PHE A 237 -9.55 20.98 -15.62
C PHE A 237 -9.84 21.34 -14.14
N TYR A 238 -10.37 20.39 -13.38
CA TYR A 238 -10.77 20.51 -11.98
C TYR A 238 -12.10 21.24 -11.72
N GLU A 239 -12.91 21.59 -12.72
CA GLU A 239 -14.26 22.09 -12.46
C GLU A 239 -15.10 21.00 -11.77
N LEU A 240 -15.57 21.30 -10.55
CA LEU A 240 -16.34 20.36 -9.74
C LEU A 240 -17.70 20.06 -10.36
N ARG A 241 -17.98 18.80 -10.67
CA ARG A 241 -19.27 18.32 -11.20
C ARG A 241 -20.16 17.72 -10.11
N ASP A 242 -19.62 16.86 -9.25
CA ASP A 242 -20.36 16.24 -8.15
C ASP A 242 -19.42 15.78 -7.02
N VAL A 243 -19.99 15.53 -5.83
CA VAL A 243 -19.28 14.97 -4.69
C VAL A 243 -20.20 14.10 -3.85
N VAL A 244 -19.70 12.96 -3.41
CA VAL A 244 -20.43 11.99 -2.58
C VAL A 244 -19.51 11.44 -1.47
N GLY A 245 -20.11 11.02 -0.37
CA GLY A 245 -19.43 10.18 0.60
C GLY A 245 -19.37 8.74 0.10
N LYS A 246 -18.29 8.03 0.39
CA LYS A 246 -18.07 6.65 -0.01
C LYS A 246 -17.98 5.75 1.23
N THR A 247 -18.53 4.54 1.14
CA THR A 247 -18.49 3.50 2.19
C THR A 247 -18.06 2.17 1.57
N GLY A 248 -17.72 1.19 2.39
CA GLY A 248 -17.46 -0.17 1.89
C GLY A 248 -16.03 -0.46 1.45
N PHE A 249 -15.04 0.18 2.06
CA PHE A 249 -13.62 0.01 1.75
C PHE A 249 -13.01 -1.33 2.16
N GLY A 250 -11.75 -1.54 1.74
CA GLY A 250 -10.92 -2.72 2.01
C GLY A 250 -10.64 -2.98 3.50
N ILE A 251 -9.77 -3.97 3.78
CA ILE A 251 -9.40 -4.35 5.16
C ILE A 251 -8.57 -3.22 5.81
N GLY A 252 -7.70 -2.54 5.07
CA GLY A 252 -6.81 -1.48 5.59
C GLY A 252 -7.58 -0.25 6.08
N SER A 253 -8.46 0.31 5.28
CA SER A 253 -9.15 1.59 5.50
C SER A 253 -10.54 1.48 6.15
N ALA A 254 -10.84 0.38 6.85
CA ALA A 254 -12.14 0.17 7.49
C ALA A 254 -12.44 1.25 8.53
N GLY A 255 -13.61 1.87 8.42
CA GLY A 255 -14.11 2.90 9.36
C GLY A 255 -13.54 4.31 9.14
N LEU A 256 -12.68 4.52 8.14
CA LEU A 256 -12.16 5.83 7.79
C LEU A 256 -13.12 6.55 6.81
N PRO A 257 -13.44 7.84 7.03
CA PRO A 257 -14.20 8.63 6.08
C PRO A 257 -13.53 8.73 4.71
N ALA A 258 -14.33 8.65 3.65
CA ALA A 258 -13.86 8.89 2.30
C ALA A 258 -14.94 9.52 1.44
N TYR A 259 -14.48 10.22 0.40
CA TYR A 259 -15.31 10.92 -0.55
C TYR A 259 -14.84 10.64 -1.96
N ASN A 260 -15.77 10.64 -2.91
CA ASN A 260 -15.43 10.70 -4.32
C ASN A 260 -15.84 12.08 -4.88
N VAL A 261 -14.94 12.67 -5.65
CA VAL A 261 -15.11 13.98 -6.29
C VAL A 261 -15.06 13.78 -7.81
N LEU A 262 -16.11 14.16 -8.49
CA LEU A 262 -16.19 14.16 -9.96
C LEU A 262 -15.81 15.54 -10.47
N VAL A 263 -14.79 15.60 -11.31
CA VAL A 263 -14.30 16.85 -11.91
C VAL A 263 -14.27 16.76 -13.43
N GLU A 264 -14.31 17.90 -14.09
CA GLU A 264 -14.03 17.98 -15.52
C GLU A 264 -12.56 17.71 -15.78
N GLY A 265 -12.26 16.95 -16.82
CA GLY A 265 -10.90 16.68 -17.28
C GLY A 265 -10.38 17.77 -18.22
N TYR A 266 -9.46 17.41 -19.10
CA TYR A 266 -8.77 18.34 -20.01
C TYR A 266 -9.61 18.79 -21.23
N SER A 267 -10.84 18.34 -21.37
CA SER A 267 -11.80 18.81 -22.39
C SER A 267 -13.24 18.70 -21.89
N GLN A 268 -14.15 19.42 -22.48
CA GLN A 268 -15.60 19.36 -22.17
C GLN A 268 -16.29 18.09 -22.69
N ALA A 269 -15.56 17.15 -23.27
CA ALA A 269 -16.11 15.85 -23.62
C ALA A 269 -16.32 15.02 -22.35
N LEU A 270 -17.55 14.55 -22.13
CA LEU A 270 -17.94 13.85 -20.89
C LEU A 270 -17.11 12.59 -20.60
N ASP A 271 -16.49 11.97 -21.61
CA ASP A 271 -15.61 10.83 -21.45
C ASP A 271 -14.26 11.18 -20.83
N ASN A 272 -13.96 12.48 -20.70
CA ASN A 272 -12.74 12.98 -20.04
C ASN A 272 -12.96 13.38 -18.58
N ASP A 273 -14.19 13.32 -18.07
CA ASP A 273 -14.43 13.52 -16.63
C ASP A 273 -13.54 12.61 -15.79
N VAL A 274 -13.09 13.11 -14.65
CA VAL A 274 -12.16 12.41 -13.76
C VAL A 274 -12.82 12.18 -12.40
N VAL A 275 -12.66 10.98 -11.87
CA VAL A 275 -13.07 10.65 -10.50
C VAL A 275 -11.85 10.72 -9.60
N LEU A 276 -11.92 11.55 -8.58
CA LEU A 276 -10.91 11.60 -7.52
C LEU A 276 -11.45 10.94 -6.25
N SER A 277 -10.60 10.21 -5.57
CA SER A 277 -10.84 9.69 -4.23
C SER A 277 -10.18 10.62 -3.21
N MET A 278 -10.90 11.03 -2.18
CA MET A 278 -10.37 11.72 -1.00
C MET A 278 -10.57 10.79 0.19
N LYS A 279 -9.50 10.12 0.64
CA LYS A 279 -9.54 9.17 1.76
C LYS A 279 -8.84 9.74 2.97
N GLN A 280 -9.44 9.62 4.16
CA GLN A 280 -8.74 9.92 5.40
C GLN A 280 -7.52 9.01 5.50
N ALA A 281 -6.35 9.61 5.76
CA ALA A 281 -5.11 8.88 5.95
C ALA A 281 -5.08 8.20 7.33
N ASN A 282 -4.41 7.06 7.38
CA ASN A 282 -4.22 6.28 8.60
C ASN A 282 -2.91 6.68 9.30
N ILE A 283 -2.80 6.38 10.59
CA ILE A 283 -1.54 6.45 11.34
C ILE A 283 -0.79 5.13 11.10
N PRO A 284 0.45 5.17 10.56
CA PRO A 284 1.17 3.94 10.25
C PRO A 284 1.49 3.15 11.52
N ALA A 285 1.33 1.83 11.42
CA ALA A 285 1.55 0.96 12.58
C ALA A 285 2.96 1.11 13.15
N LEU A 286 3.96 1.26 12.28
CA LEU A 286 5.37 1.38 12.66
C LEU A 286 5.65 2.59 13.56
N SER A 287 5.00 3.74 13.35
CA SER A 287 5.23 4.96 14.14
C SER A 287 4.96 4.79 15.64
N ARG A 288 4.23 3.75 16.04
CA ARG A 288 3.94 3.41 17.44
C ARG A 288 5.08 2.69 18.16
N PHE A 289 6.06 2.18 17.42
CA PHE A 289 7.13 1.30 17.93
C PHE A 289 8.53 1.87 17.78
N VAL A 290 8.70 2.94 17.02
CA VAL A 290 10.00 3.62 16.80
C VAL A 290 9.97 5.04 17.35
N ASP A 291 11.13 5.60 17.69
CA ASP A 291 11.23 7.04 17.95
C ASP A 291 11.10 7.78 16.61
N SER A 292 9.94 8.36 16.40
CA SER A 292 9.55 8.99 15.15
C SER A 292 9.61 10.52 15.20
N SER A 293 10.09 11.12 16.28
CA SER A 293 9.98 12.56 16.53
C SER A 293 10.56 13.44 15.41
N GLU A 294 11.67 13.03 14.78
CA GLU A 294 12.27 13.72 13.64
C GLU A 294 11.44 13.52 12.35
N VAL A 295 11.03 12.29 12.10
CA VAL A 295 10.21 11.92 10.94
C VAL A 295 8.83 12.57 11.01
N ASP A 296 8.19 12.53 12.18
CA ASP A 296 6.86 13.13 12.39
C ASP A 296 6.91 14.67 12.27
N ALA A 297 8.02 15.31 12.65
CA ALA A 297 8.21 16.74 12.48
C ALA A 297 8.31 17.17 11.01
N TYR A 298 8.66 16.26 10.11
CA TYR A 298 8.74 16.50 8.66
C TYR A 298 7.36 16.61 8.01
N PHE A 299 6.36 15.93 8.57
CA PHE A 299 5.03 15.86 7.98
C PHE A 299 4.04 16.82 8.65
N GLU A 300 3.24 17.51 7.84
CA GLU A 300 2.20 18.40 8.37
C GLU A 300 1.02 17.63 9.01
N HIS A 301 0.71 16.48 8.48
CA HIS A 301 -0.35 15.55 8.90
C HIS A 301 -0.24 14.22 8.14
N GLU A 302 -1.01 13.21 8.51
CA GLU A 302 -0.95 11.87 7.92
C GLU A 302 -1.21 11.83 6.40
N GLY A 303 -2.11 12.67 5.88
CA GLY A 303 -2.33 12.75 4.42
C GLY A 303 -1.09 13.28 3.67
N HIS A 304 -0.37 14.26 4.24
CA HIS A 304 0.90 14.72 3.71
C HIS A 304 1.95 13.61 3.77
N ARG A 305 2.06 12.90 4.92
CA ARG A 305 2.97 11.76 5.07
C ARG A 305 2.75 10.70 3.97
N THR A 306 1.51 10.24 3.79
CA THR A 306 1.20 9.21 2.79
C THR A 306 1.55 9.67 1.38
N VAL A 307 1.24 10.91 1.01
CA VAL A 307 1.55 11.47 -0.33
C VAL A 307 3.05 11.59 -0.55
N VAL A 308 3.79 12.10 0.43
CA VAL A 308 5.26 12.21 0.34
C VAL A 308 5.89 10.82 0.25
N SER A 309 5.46 9.88 1.10
CA SER A 309 5.94 8.49 1.06
C SER A 309 5.66 7.83 -0.30
N GLN A 310 4.46 8.02 -0.85
CA GLN A 310 4.14 7.49 -2.18
C GLN A 310 5.01 8.09 -3.27
N ARG A 311 5.27 9.40 -3.21
CA ARG A 311 6.17 10.06 -4.16
C ARG A 311 7.62 9.56 -4.02
N ALA A 312 8.07 9.33 -2.79
CA ALA A 312 9.38 8.77 -2.51
C ALA A 312 9.53 7.35 -3.09
N LEU A 313 8.56 6.48 -2.87
CA LEU A 313 8.62 5.08 -3.26
C LEU A 313 8.36 4.85 -4.76
N GLN A 314 7.49 5.65 -5.40
CA GLN A 314 7.12 5.49 -6.82
C GLN A 314 7.87 6.42 -7.77
N VAL A 315 8.35 7.58 -7.33
CA VAL A 315 8.98 8.66 -8.12
C VAL A 315 8.00 9.28 -9.13
N HIS A 316 7.58 8.54 -10.15
CA HIS A 316 6.63 8.98 -11.17
C HIS A 316 5.19 8.59 -10.81
N THR A 317 4.63 9.25 -9.83
CA THR A 317 3.27 8.96 -9.33
C THR A 317 2.17 9.49 -10.25
N ASP A 318 0.91 9.14 -9.93
CA ASP A 318 -0.29 9.79 -10.44
C ASP A 318 -0.13 11.33 -10.39
N PRO A 319 -0.33 12.04 -11.51
CA PRO A 319 -0.21 13.51 -11.56
C PRO A 319 -1.22 14.23 -10.65
N LEU A 320 -2.32 13.56 -10.27
CA LEU A 320 -3.38 14.11 -9.41
C LEU A 320 -3.18 13.77 -7.92
N LEU A 321 -2.07 13.09 -7.58
CA LEU A 321 -1.76 12.76 -6.19
C LEU A 321 -1.47 14.04 -5.39
N GLY A 322 -2.21 14.24 -4.30
CA GLY A 322 -2.04 15.34 -3.37
C GLY A 322 -2.73 15.08 -2.05
N HIS A 323 -2.76 16.07 -1.19
CA HIS A 323 -3.33 15.95 0.16
C HIS A 323 -4.17 17.15 0.55
N THR A 324 -4.98 17.00 1.59
CA THR A 324 -5.75 18.09 2.18
C THR A 324 -6.10 17.76 3.63
N ARG A 325 -6.83 18.67 4.28
CA ARG A 325 -7.38 18.50 5.64
C ARG A 325 -8.88 18.79 5.68
N ILE A 326 -9.61 18.00 6.46
CA ILE A 326 -10.99 18.28 6.87
C ILE A 326 -11.00 18.23 8.39
N ASP A 327 -11.41 19.30 9.06
CA ASP A 327 -11.42 19.42 10.54
C ASP A 327 -10.08 19.04 11.21
N GLY A 328 -8.96 19.42 10.59
CA GLY A 328 -7.61 19.13 11.08
C GLY A 328 -7.12 17.71 10.81
N VAL A 329 -7.95 16.83 10.25
CA VAL A 329 -7.59 15.45 9.90
C VAL A 329 -7.07 15.41 8.46
N GLY A 330 -5.97 14.71 8.23
CA GLY A 330 -5.32 14.57 6.92
C GLY A 330 -6.03 13.59 5.97
N TYR A 331 -6.13 13.99 4.72
CA TYR A 331 -6.68 13.18 3.62
C TYR A 331 -5.68 13.08 2.47
N VAL A 332 -5.64 11.92 1.85
CA VAL A 332 -4.96 11.68 0.56
C VAL A 332 -5.98 11.87 -0.55
N VAL A 333 -5.57 12.54 -1.61
CA VAL A 333 -6.36 12.69 -2.83
C VAL A 333 -5.59 12.12 -4.01
N SER A 334 -6.23 11.22 -4.77
CA SER A 334 -5.66 10.60 -5.95
C SER A 334 -6.75 10.29 -6.97
N GLU A 335 -6.38 10.02 -8.21
CA GLU A 335 -7.33 9.54 -9.21
C GLU A 335 -7.85 8.15 -8.84
N VAL A 336 -9.15 7.92 -9.04
CA VAL A 336 -9.69 6.57 -9.20
C VAL A 336 -9.41 6.17 -10.64
N SER A 337 -8.24 5.57 -10.85
CA SER A 337 -7.76 5.27 -12.18
C SER A 337 -8.46 4.04 -12.77
N PRO A 338 -8.90 4.08 -14.04
CA PRO A 338 -9.40 2.90 -14.72
C PRO A 338 -8.28 1.89 -15.06
N TYR A 339 -7.03 2.27 -14.92
CA TYR A 339 -5.85 1.50 -15.35
C TYR A 339 -5.20 0.71 -14.20
N GLU A 340 -5.90 0.56 -13.09
CA GLU A 340 -5.46 -0.24 -11.95
C GLU A 340 -5.91 -1.68 -12.11
N VAL A 341 -4.96 -2.60 -12.20
CA VAL A 341 -5.14 -4.05 -12.26
C VAL A 341 -4.19 -4.69 -11.27
N ASP A 342 -4.74 -5.36 -10.28
CA ASP A 342 -3.97 -6.13 -9.31
C ASP A 342 -3.59 -7.50 -9.89
N LEU A 343 -2.56 -8.12 -9.30
CA LEU A 343 -2.24 -9.51 -9.60
C LEU A 343 -3.32 -10.44 -9.06
N ASP A 344 -3.89 -11.25 -9.95
CA ASP A 344 -4.79 -12.33 -9.54
C ASP A 344 -4.00 -13.57 -9.10
N TRP A 345 -3.68 -13.61 -7.82
CA TRP A 345 -2.98 -14.76 -7.24
C TRP A 345 -3.79 -16.06 -7.26
N GLU A 346 -5.12 -16.01 -7.39
CA GLU A 346 -5.94 -17.21 -7.51
C GLU A 346 -5.66 -17.92 -8.84
N GLU A 347 -5.39 -17.18 -9.89
CA GLU A 347 -5.06 -17.71 -11.22
C GLU A 347 -3.59 -18.10 -11.40
N ILE A 348 -2.67 -17.59 -10.56
CA ILE A 348 -1.23 -17.88 -10.64
C ILE A 348 -0.93 -19.19 -9.92
N ASN A 349 -1.09 -20.33 -10.59
CA ASN A 349 -0.92 -21.66 -10.00
C ASN A 349 0.32 -22.42 -10.48
N GLU A 350 0.84 -22.08 -11.67
CA GLU A 350 2.00 -22.75 -12.23
C GLU A 350 3.31 -22.31 -11.54
N PRO A 351 4.18 -23.24 -11.14
CA PRO A 351 5.44 -22.88 -10.47
C PRO A 351 6.37 -21.98 -11.32
N ALA A 352 6.25 -22.02 -12.64
CA ALA A 352 7.01 -21.15 -13.52
C ALA A 352 6.52 -19.69 -13.43
N ASP A 353 5.20 -19.49 -13.43
CA ASP A 353 4.58 -18.17 -13.32
C ASP A 353 4.81 -17.57 -11.94
N MET A 354 4.67 -18.35 -10.86
CA MET A 354 5.03 -17.89 -9.52
C MET A 354 6.49 -17.40 -9.43
N ARG A 355 7.43 -18.15 -10.03
CA ARG A 355 8.84 -17.74 -10.07
C ARG A 355 9.06 -16.47 -10.89
N ALA A 356 8.35 -16.32 -12.01
CA ALA A 356 8.42 -15.13 -12.85
C ALA A 356 7.90 -13.89 -12.10
N VAL A 357 6.78 -14.04 -11.42
CA VAL A 357 6.19 -12.96 -10.61
C VAL A 357 7.12 -12.55 -9.48
N VAL A 358 7.54 -13.46 -8.61
CA VAL A 358 8.37 -13.09 -7.44
C VAL A 358 9.74 -12.52 -7.84
N ASP A 359 10.24 -12.84 -9.03
CA ASP A 359 11.43 -12.21 -9.59
C ASP A 359 11.21 -10.70 -9.84
N LEU A 360 10.11 -10.35 -10.50
CA LEU A 360 9.75 -8.97 -10.78
C LEU A 360 9.39 -8.22 -9.50
N LEU A 361 8.68 -8.86 -8.54
CA LEU A 361 8.36 -8.22 -7.25
C LEU A 361 9.63 -7.91 -6.43
N GLY A 362 10.66 -8.78 -6.48
CA GLY A 362 11.95 -8.50 -5.86
C GLY A 362 12.64 -7.28 -6.47
N ARG A 363 12.56 -7.13 -7.78
CA ARG A 363 13.12 -5.95 -8.48
C ARG A 363 12.32 -4.67 -8.18
N ALA A 364 10.99 -4.75 -8.13
CA ALA A 364 10.13 -3.63 -7.73
C ALA A 364 10.43 -3.19 -6.29
N THR A 365 10.59 -4.14 -5.35
CA THR A 365 10.96 -3.82 -3.96
C THR A 365 12.33 -3.14 -3.87
N ALA A 366 13.31 -3.56 -4.66
CA ALA A 366 14.61 -2.90 -4.68
C ALA A 366 14.50 -1.45 -5.19
N LYS A 367 13.68 -1.23 -6.23
CA LYS A 367 13.41 0.11 -6.76
C LYS A 367 12.79 1.02 -5.71
N ILE A 368 11.74 0.60 -5.01
CA ILE A 368 11.08 1.47 -4.02
C ILE A 368 11.98 1.80 -2.83
N HIS A 369 12.94 0.94 -2.48
CA HIS A 369 13.89 1.22 -1.42
C HIS A 369 15.00 2.19 -1.85
N CYS A 370 15.44 2.14 -3.10
CA CYS A 370 16.58 2.92 -3.60
C CYS A 370 16.18 4.23 -4.28
N ALA A 371 14.94 4.37 -4.76
CA ALA A 371 14.51 5.49 -5.59
C ALA A 371 14.37 6.85 -4.89
N SER A 372 14.52 6.91 -3.57
CA SER A 372 14.47 8.17 -2.81
C SER A 372 15.53 8.19 -1.74
N ASP A 373 16.65 8.77 -2.08
CA ASP A 373 17.85 8.87 -1.27
C ASP A 373 18.59 10.21 -1.49
N GLU A 374 19.91 10.24 -1.38
CA GLU A 374 20.76 11.47 -1.40
C GLU A 374 20.55 12.35 -2.65
N ASP A 375 20.33 11.77 -3.82
CA ASP A 375 20.17 12.50 -5.09
C ASP A 375 18.71 12.71 -5.51
N SER A 376 17.74 12.25 -4.71
CA SER A 376 16.31 12.47 -4.93
C SER A 376 15.82 13.85 -4.45
N GLN A 377 14.55 14.14 -4.70
CA GLN A 377 13.89 15.37 -4.19
C GLN A 377 13.47 15.27 -2.71
N GLN A 378 13.63 14.11 -2.08
CA GLN A 378 13.27 13.84 -0.69
C GLN A 378 14.54 13.93 0.18
N ASP A 379 14.48 14.66 1.28
CA ASP A 379 15.63 14.98 2.13
C ASP A 379 15.62 14.30 3.51
N LEU A 380 14.69 13.35 3.75
CA LEU A 380 14.69 12.53 4.98
C LEU A 380 15.76 11.43 4.98
N VAL A 381 16.20 11.00 3.80
CA VAL A 381 17.26 10.04 3.58
C VAL A 381 18.36 10.73 2.79
N ASP A 382 19.50 11.01 3.43
CA ASP A 382 20.58 11.84 2.93
C ASP A 382 21.85 11.04 2.58
N PHE A 383 21.69 9.79 2.15
CA PHE A 383 22.78 8.87 1.76
C PHE A 383 22.29 7.92 0.65
N GLN A 384 23.25 7.29 -0.07
CA GLN A 384 22.95 6.30 -1.14
C GLN A 384 22.45 4.99 -0.51
N VAL A 385 21.18 4.70 -0.70
CA VAL A 385 20.50 3.56 -0.05
C VAL A 385 20.99 2.22 -0.60
N GLU A 386 21.20 2.09 -1.91
CA GLU A 386 21.72 0.89 -2.54
C GLU A 386 23.13 0.54 -2.04
N GLU A 387 23.99 1.54 -1.79
CA GLU A 387 25.31 1.31 -1.20
C GLU A 387 25.21 0.81 0.25
N ALA A 388 24.32 1.42 1.03
CA ALA A 388 24.06 1.03 2.42
C ALA A 388 23.57 -0.42 2.52
N ILE A 389 22.58 -0.81 1.69
CA ILE A 389 22.05 -2.16 1.65
C ILE A 389 23.11 -3.15 1.13
N ALA A 390 23.81 -2.82 0.04
CA ALA A 390 24.87 -3.68 -0.51
C ALA A 390 25.99 -3.91 0.50
N GLN A 391 26.38 -2.89 1.27
CA GLN A 391 27.40 -3.00 2.31
C GLN A 391 26.92 -3.86 3.48
N SER A 392 25.64 -3.76 3.89
CA SER A 392 25.04 -4.55 4.97
C SER A 392 25.10 -6.07 4.69
N VAL A 393 24.97 -6.47 3.43
CA VAL A 393 24.98 -7.90 3.02
C VAL A 393 26.31 -8.34 2.38
N LYS A 394 27.33 -7.48 2.39
CA LYS A 394 28.60 -7.75 1.72
C LYS A 394 29.30 -9.00 2.24
N GLY A 395 29.63 -9.91 1.32
CA GLY A 395 30.25 -11.20 1.65
C GLY A 395 29.32 -12.23 2.27
N ARG A 396 28.09 -11.86 2.62
CA ARG A 396 27.10 -12.70 3.33
C ARG A 396 25.77 -12.87 2.57
N ARG A 397 25.72 -12.59 1.27
CA ARG A 397 24.46 -12.61 0.47
C ARG A 397 23.70 -13.93 0.59
N ASN A 398 24.38 -15.08 0.58
CA ASN A 398 23.71 -16.38 0.72
C ASN A 398 23.17 -16.59 2.15
N GLU A 399 23.85 -16.09 3.18
CA GLU A 399 23.37 -16.14 4.56
C GLU A 399 22.12 -15.30 4.72
N PHE A 400 22.11 -14.07 4.17
CA PHE A 400 20.93 -13.20 4.14
C PHE A 400 19.73 -13.87 3.46
N VAL A 401 19.91 -14.48 2.28
CA VAL A 401 18.85 -15.20 1.58
C VAL A 401 18.33 -16.37 2.43
N THR A 402 19.21 -17.12 3.06
CA THR A 402 18.82 -18.24 3.93
C THR A 402 18.05 -17.73 5.15
N TRP A 403 18.55 -16.69 5.81
CA TRP A 403 17.89 -16.04 6.93
C TRP A 403 16.47 -15.58 6.59
N LEU A 404 16.30 -14.89 5.45
CA LEU A 404 14.98 -14.41 5.04
C LEU A 404 14.01 -15.55 4.73
N CYS A 405 14.50 -16.67 4.15
CA CYS A 405 13.68 -17.86 3.94
C CYS A 405 13.25 -18.49 5.27
N ASP A 406 14.18 -18.68 6.19
CA ASP A 406 13.91 -19.30 7.50
C ASP A 406 12.95 -18.43 8.31
N TRP A 407 13.20 -17.12 8.35
CA TRP A 407 12.37 -16.17 9.06
C TRP A 407 10.95 -16.09 8.46
N GLY A 408 10.83 -15.96 7.13
CA GLY A 408 9.53 -15.85 6.46
C GLY A 408 8.65 -17.07 6.66
N ILE A 409 9.23 -18.29 6.57
CA ILE A 409 8.50 -19.55 6.81
C ILE A 409 8.08 -19.65 8.28
N ALA A 410 8.98 -19.37 9.22
CA ALA A 410 8.69 -19.44 10.65
C ALA A 410 7.62 -18.42 11.08
N TYR A 411 7.69 -17.18 10.54
CA TYR A 411 6.68 -16.16 10.85
C TYR A 411 5.31 -16.48 10.20
N ALA A 412 5.28 -17.05 9.01
CA ALA A 412 4.04 -17.52 8.39
C ALA A 412 3.38 -18.64 9.24
N GLU A 413 4.16 -19.54 9.82
CA GLU A 413 3.65 -20.55 10.74
C GLU A 413 3.06 -19.93 12.02
N ARG A 414 3.78 -18.99 12.63
CA ARG A 414 3.30 -18.19 13.75
C ARG A 414 2.01 -17.41 13.42
N ALA A 415 1.92 -16.80 12.24
CA ALA A 415 0.72 -16.07 11.80
C ALA A 415 -0.51 -16.98 11.64
N ARG A 416 -0.33 -18.24 11.26
CA ARG A 416 -1.40 -19.25 11.23
C ARG A 416 -1.90 -19.62 12.64
N GLU A 417 -0.98 -19.78 13.58
CA GLU A 417 -1.30 -20.02 14.99
C GLU A 417 -2.02 -18.79 15.59
N ASP A 418 -1.50 -17.60 15.35
CA ASP A 418 -2.09 -16.32 15.78
C ASP A 418 -3.49 -16.10 15.20
N HIS A 419 -3.72 -16.48 13.94
CA HIS A 419 -5.04 -16.43 13.34
C HIS A 419 -6.07 -17.28 14.10
N ALA A 420 -5.71 -18.50 14.51
CA ALA A 420 -6.62 -19.34 15.30
C ALA A 420 -6.94 -18.70 16.65
N LEU A 421 -5.95 -18.13 17.35
CA LEU A 421 -6.14 -17.39 18.59
C LEU A 421 -7.00 -16.14 18.40
N PHE A 422 -6.79 -15.41 17.31
CA PHE A 422 -7.62 -14.24 16.95
C PHE A 422 -9.08 -14.62 16.70
N VAL A 423 -9.34 -15.72 15.97
CA VAL A 423 -10.70 -16.19 15.67
C VAL A 423 -11.45 -16.51 16.97
N ASP A 424 -10.79 -17.18 17.91
CA ASP A 424 -11.40 -17.51 19.22
C ASP A 424 -11.64 -16.24 20.03
N ALA A 425 -10.65 -15.34 20.13
CA ALA A 425 -10.79 -14.07 20.82
C ALA A 425 -11.91 -13.17 20.22
N PHE A 426 -12.06 -13.18 18.90
CA PHE A 426 -13.14 -12.44 18.22
C PHE A 426 -14.52 -13.04 18.50
N ARG A 427 -14.66 -14.37 18.49
CA ARG A 427 -15.91 -15.07 18.87
C ARG A 427 -16.33 -14.75 20.30
N GLU A 428 -15.38 -14.65 21.22
CA GLU A 428 -15.60 -14.35 22.62
C GLU A 428 -15.74 -12.85 22.92
N GLY A 429 -15.64 -11.97 21.88
CA GLY A 429 -15.75 -10.51 22.04
C GLY A 429 -14.56 -9.85 22.73
N GLN A 430 -13.44 -10.56 22.90
CA GLN A 430 -12.24 -10.07 23.60
C GLN A 430 -11.53 -8.95 22.85
N VAL A 431 -11.66 -8.90 21.50
CA VAL A 431 -11.04 -7.86 20.65
C VAL A 431 -11.76 -6.50 20.69
N GLY A 432 -12.75 -6.32 21.60
CA GLY A 432 -13.47 -5.04 21.77
C GLY A 432 -14.70 -4.87 20.88
N ILE A 433 -14.98 -5.80 20.00
CA ILE A 433 -16.18 -5.87 19.14
C ILE A 433 -16.68 -7.31 19.15
N ALA A 434 -17.99 -7.51 19.36
CA ALA A 434 -18.61 -8.83 19.27
C ALA A 434 -18.74 -9.28 17.81
N SER A 435 -18.67 -10.58 17.57
CA SER A 435 -18.81 -11.20 16.24
C SER A 435 -20.25 -11.16 15.69
N THR A 436 -21.23 -10.94 16.56
CA THR A 436 -22.69 -10.88 16.26
C THR A 436 -23.24 -9.46 16.28
#